data_0e4b172c8abc9a09f29436c62c5319bd
#
_entry.id   0e4b172c8abc9a09f29436c62c5319bd
#
_cell.length_a   1.000
_cell.length_b   1.000
_cell.length_c   1.000
_cell.angle_alpha   90.00
_cell.angle_beta   90.00
_cell.angle_gamma   90.00
#
_symmetry.space_group_name_H-M   'P 1'
#
loop_
_entity.id
_entity.type
_entity.pdbx_description
1 polymer ?
#
loop_
_entity_poly.entity_id
_entity_poly.type
_entity_poly.pdbx_seq_one_letter_code
_entity_poly.pdbx_strand_id
1 'polypeptide(L)'
;GVPCQCGATGHLETIACGPGIINRYLELGGDPKDEDGNAVDGAVIDRRAAAGEKAAIDAEARSGHAIGEVLGSLVNMLDPDCIILSGSVAQCGPAWHDAMAAGWSEAVMPPCAKTPIVSGNLGGDAPLVGAAENIVKSAYVEFE
;
A
#
# COMPACT_ATOMS: atom_id res chain seq x y z
N GLY A 1 -11.50 12.43 10.19
CA GLY A 1 -10.74 11.69 9.16
C GLY A 1 -10.14 12.63 8.13
N VAL A 2 -9.17 12.15 7.35
CA VAL A 2 -8.55 12.91 6.25
C VAL A 2 -9.57 13.08 5.12
N PRO A 3 -9.73 14.29 4.53
CA PRO A 3 -10.62 14.50 3.39
C PRO A 3 -10.20 13.65 2.19
N CYS A 4 -11.17 13.05 1.50
CA CYS A 4 -10.96 12.24 0.30
C CYS A 4 -11.44 12.98 -0.94
N GLN A 5 -10.79 12.73 -2.08
CA GLN A 5 -11.18 13.31 -3.37
C GLN A 5 -12.62 12.93 -3.81
N CYS A 6 -13.16 11.82 -3.28
CA CYS A 6 -14.55 11.44 -3.54
C CYS A 6 -15.61 12.29 -2.80
N GLY A 7 -15.18 13.28 -2.00
CA GLY A 7 -16.02 14.15 -1.19
C GLY A 7 -16.33 13.66 0.23
N ALA A 8 -15.96 12.43 0.58
CA ALA A 8 -16.09 11.89 1.94
C ALA A 8 -14.79 12.09 2.76
N THR A 9 -14.73 11.53 3.97
CA THR A 9 -13.56 11.59 4.85
C THR A 9 -13.23 10.19 5.38
N GLY A 10 -11.95 9.97 5.72
CA GLY A 10 -11.50 8.76 6.44
C GLY A 10 -11.37 7.51 5.58
N HIS A 11 -11.36 7.62 4.26
CA HIS A 11 -11.06 6.46 3.40
C HIS A 11 -9.60 6.06 3.49
N LEU A 12 -9.35 4.75 3.47
CA LEU A 12 -8.00 4.17 3.52
C LEU A 12 -7.09 4.75 2.42
N GLU A 13 -7.62 4.97 1.23
CA GLU A 13 -6.90 5.59 0.09
C GLU A 13 -6.17 6.87 0.47
N THR A 14 -6.76 7.71 1.33
CA THR A 14 -6.17 9.01 1.73
C THR A 14 -4.92 8.87 2.60
N ILE A 15 -4.68 7.70 3.15
CA ILE A 15 -3.55 7.40 4.04
C ILE A 15 -2.56 6.46 3.34
N ALA A 16 -3.08 5.47 2.61
CA ALA A 16 -2.32 4.31 2.16
C ALA A 16 -1.79 4.42 0.73
N CYS A 17 -2.25 5.39 -0.07
CA CYS A 17 -1.71 5.60 -1.42
C CYS A 17 -0.44 6.45 -1.42
N GLY A 18 0.30 6.44 -2.54
CA GLY A 18 1.50 7.26 -2.71
C GLY A 18 1.30 8.74 -2.37
N PRO A 19 0.28 9.42 -2.93
CA PRO A 19 -0.07 10.79 -2.52
C PRO A 19 -0.34 10.96 -1.02
N GLY A 20 -0.95 9.97 -0.36
CA GLY A 20 -1.19 9.98 1.08
C GLY A 20 0.11 9.97 1.89
N ILE A 21 1.09 9.15 1.48
CA ILE A 21 2.43 9.11 2.08
C ILE A 21 3.15 10.45 1.88
N ILE A 22 3.12 10.99 0.66
CA ILE A 22 3.75 12.29 0.34
C ILE A 22 3.15 13.40 1.20
N ASN A 23 1.83 13.51 1.27
CA ASN A 23 1.17 14.52 2.08
C ASN A 23 1.57 14.39 3.56
N ARG A 24 1.59 13.17 4.07
CA ARG A 24 1.99 12.94 5.47
C ARG A 24 3.44 13.30 5.72
N TYR A 25 4.34 12.98 4.80
CA TYR A 25 5.75 13.35 4.87
C TYR A 25 5.91 14.88 4.96
N LEU A 26 5.21 15.63 4.11
CA LEU A 26 5.24 17.10 4.11
C LEU A 26 4.64 17.70 5.40
N GLU A 27 3.53 17.13 5.92
CA GLU A 27 2.94 17.52 7.20
C GLU A 27 3.92 17.36 8.37
N LEU A 28 4.81 16.37 8.30
CA LEU A 28 5.84 16.11 9.29
C LEU A 28 7.09 16.98 9.12
N GLY A 29 7.08 17.92 8.18
CA GLY A 29 8.17 18.84 7.92
C GLY A 29 9.26 18.29 7.02
N GLY A 30 8.98 17.22 6.25
CA GLY A 30 9.88 16.69 5.24
C GLY A 30 10.14 17.70 4.11
N ASP A 31 11.31 17.59 3.46
CA ASP A 31 11.68 18.50 2.37
C ASP A 31 10.79 18.26 1.13
N PRO A 32 10.06 19.26 0.63
CA PRO A 32 9.20 19.12 -0.54
C PRO A 32 9.96 18.88 -1.85
N LYS A 33 11.30 18.94 -1.82
CA LYS A 33 12.15 18.78 -2.99
C LYS A 33 13.10 17.60 -2.87
N ASP A 34 13.41 17.00 -4.02
CA ASP A 34 14.50 16.04 -4.14
C ASP A 34 15.87 16.75 -4.28
N GLU A 35 16.93 15.98 -4.48
CA GLU A 35 18.31 16.46 -4.61
C GLU A 35 18.51 17.29 -5.90
N ASP A 36 17.65 17.11 -6.91
CA ASP A 36 17.66 17.82 -8.19
C ASP A 36 16.72 19.05 -8.22
N GLY A 37 16.00 19.29 -7.12
CA GLY A 37 15.05 20.40 -6.99
C GLY A 37 13.65 20.12 -7.55
N ASN A 38 13.35 18.89 -7.96
CA ASN A 38 12.02 18.48 -8.35
C ASN A 38 11.12 18.26 -7.12
N ALA A 39 9.81 18.14 -7.36
CA ALA A 39 8.90 17.77 -6.29
C ALA A 39 9.20 16.36 -5.76
N VAL A 40 9.19 16.20 -4.43
CA VAL A 40 9.39 14.90 -3.78
C VAL A 40 8.32 13.90 -4.21
N ASP A 41 8.74 12.69 -4.47
CA ASP A 41 7.88 11.55 -4.79
C ASP A 41 8.04 10.39 -3.78
N GLY A 42 7.27 9.32 -3.97
CA GLY A 42 7.31 8.16 -3.08
C GLY A 42 8.67 7.46 -3.06
N ALA A 43 9.37 7.40 -4.20
CA ALA A 43 10.69 6.75 -4.26
C ALA A 43 11.77 7.55 -3.53
N VAL A 44 11.67 8.89 -3.54
CA VAL A 44 12.55 9.76 -2.75
C VAL A 44 12.30 9.55 -1.26
N ILE A 45 11.02 9.48 -0.86
CA ILE A 45 10.64 9.27 0.55
C ILE A 45 11.15 7.91 1.03
N ASP A 46 11.01 6.86 0.25
CA ASP A 46 11.50 5.52 0.59
C ASP A 46 13.03 5.50 0.79
N ARG A 47 13.79 6.14 -0.11
CA ARG A 47 15.24 6.29 0.06
C ARG A 47 15.61 7.08 1.33
N ARG A 48 14.85 8.14 1.65
CA ARG A 48 15.06 8.94 2.86
C ARG A 48 14.71 8.15 4.13
N ALA A 49 13.66 7.34 4.10
CA ALA A 49 13.32 6.42 5.17
C ALA A 49 14.44 5.39 5.40
N ALA A 50 14.97 4.80 4.33
CA ALA A 50 16.11 3.90 4.39
C ALA A 50 17.39 4.58 4.93
N ALA A 51 17.55 5.89 4.71
CA ALA A 51 18.64 6.70 5.26
C ALA A 51 18.42 7.12 6.73
N GLY A 52 17.25 6.79 7.31
CA GLY A 52 16.94 7.09 8.72
C GLY A 52 16.23 8.43 8.96
N GLU A 53 15.72 9.09 7.91
CA GLU A 53 14.96 10.32 8.08
C GLU A 53 13.61 10.05 8.76
N LYS A 54 13.43 10.63 9.95
CA LYS A 54 12.27 10.34 10.80
C LYS A 54 10.93 10.67 10.14
N ALA A 55 10.83 11.80 9.43
CA ALA A 55 9.59 12.19 8.76
C ALA A 55 9.18 11.18 7.68
N ALA A 56 10.15 10.65 6.93
CA ALA A 56 9.94 9.63 5.91
C ALA A 56 9.52 8.30 6.53
N ILE A 57 10.23 7.84 7.56
CA ILE A 57 9.88 6.63 8.33
C ILE A 57 8.46 6.73 8.88
N ASP A 58 8.11 7.82 9.55
CA ASP A 58 6.81 8.00 10.19
C ASP A 58 5.66 8.09 9.13
N ALA A 59 5.95 8.65 7.95
CA ALA A 59 4.97 8.73 6.87
C ALA A 59 4.68 7.36 6.27
N GLU A 60 5.71 6.55 5.99
CA GLU A 60 5.55 5.19 5.50
C GLU A 60 4.92 4.27 6.54
N ALA A 61 5.38 4.34 7.79
CA ALA A 61 4.85 3.53 8.87
C ALA A 61 3.35 3.75 9.07
N ARG A 62 2.87 4.99 8.99
CA ARG A 62 1.42 5.28 9.07
C ARG A 62 0.63 4.58 7.96
N SER A 63 1.13 4.61 6.74
CA SER A 63 0.49 3.94 5.59
C SER A 63 0.50 2.42 5.78
N GLY A 64 1.66 1.85 6.09
CA GLY A 64 1.82 0.41 6.32
C GLY A 64 0.90 -0.10 7.42
N HIS A 65 0.91 0.56 8.58
CA HIS A 65 0.08 0.17 9.72
C HIS A 65 -1.42 0.16 9.36
N ALA A 66 -1.92 1.21 8.70
CA ALA A 66 -3.32 1.27 8.28
C ALA A 66 -3.70 0.15 7.29
N ILE A 67 -2.80 -0.21 6.37
CA ILE A 67 -2.99 -1.37 5.48
C ILE A 67 -3.04 -2.65 6.30
N GLY A 68 -2.14 -2.84 7.25
CA GLY A 68 -2.11 -4.02 8.12
C GLY A 68 -3.41 -4.22 8.90
N GLU A 69 -3.93 -3.17 9.54
CA GLU A 69 -5.21 -3.21 10.27
C GLU A 69 -6.38 -3.60 9.36
N VAL A 70 -6.45 -3.03 8.16
CA VAL A 70 -7.52 -3.35 7.20
C VAL A 70 -7.40 -4.78 6.69
N LEU A 71 -6.20 -5.24 6.34
CA LEU A 71 -5.97 -6.61 5.89
C LEU A 71 -6.33 -7.63 6.98
N GLY A 72 -5.93 -7.39 8.24
CA GLY A 72 -6.31 -8.23 9.37
C GLY A 72 -7.83 -8.30 9.57
N SER A 73 -8.51 -7.17 9.42
CA SER A 73 -9.98 -7.12 9.49
C SER A 73 -10.64 -7.88 8.34
N LEU A 74 -10.13 -7.72 7.11
CA LEU A 74 -10.65 -8.41 5.93
C LEU A 74 -10.46 -9.93 6.00
N VAL A 75 -9.31 -10.40 6.46
CA VAL A 75 -9.04 -11.82 6.64
C VAL A 75 -10.00 -12.45 7.64
N ASN A 76 -10.31 -11.77 8.73
CA ASN A 76 -11.30 -12.23 9.71
C ASN A 76 -12.70 -12.42 9.12
N MET A 77 -13.03 -11.67 8.07
CA MET A 77 -14.36 -11.73 7.43
C MET A 77 -14.43 -12.67 6.24
N LEU A 78 -13.34 -12.77 5.45
CA LEU A 78 -13.33 -13.43 4.15
C LEU A 78 -12.63 -14.78 4.17
N ASP A 79 -11.77 -15.04 5.17
CA ASP A 79 -10.97 -16.25 5.33
C ASP A 79 -10.28 -16.70 4.02
N PRO A 80 -9.51 -15.82 3.36
CA PRO A 80 -8.86 -16.15 2.09
C PRO A 80 -7.69 -17.10 2.30
N ASP A 81 -7.36 -17.90 1.28
CA ASP A 81 -6.18 -18.78 1.29
C ASP A 81 -4.85 -18.00 1.29
N CYS A 82 -4.84 -16.80 0.69
CA CYS A 82 -3.68 -15.90 0.69
C CYS A 82 -4.09 -14.46 0.37
N ILE A 83 -3.19 -13.52 0.71
CA ILE A 83 -3.27 -12.11 0.31
C ILE A 83 -2.09 -11.83 -0.63
N ILE A 84 -2.36 -11.22 -1.79
CA ILE A 84 -1.32 -10.82 -2.73
C ILE A 84 -1.24 -9.29 -2.72
N LEU A 85 -0.08 -8.76 -2.33
CA LEU A 85 0.21 -7.33 -2.39
C LEU A 85 0.82 -6.98 -3.74
N SER A 86 0.33 -5.91 -4.37
CA SER A 86 0.84 -5.41 -5.65
C SER A 86 0.74 -3.88 -5.70
N GLY A 87 1.49 -3.28 -6.63
CA GLY A 87 1.54 -1.83 -6.80
C GLY A 87 2.78 -1.20 -6.17
N SER A 88 2.99 0.11 -6.45
CA SER A 88 4.21 0.82 -6.06
C SER A 88 4.40 0.94 -4.55
N VAL A 89 3.33 1.18 -3.79
CA VAL A 89 3.40 1.31 -2.33
C VAL A 89 3.82 -0.01 -1.65
N ALA A 90 3.42 -1.15 -2.21
CA ALA A 90 3.86 -2.46 -1.72
C ALA A 90 5.36 -2.76 -1.95
N GLN A 91 6.07 -1.88 -2.67
CA GLN A 91 7.51 -1.93 -2.91
C GLN A 91 8.32 -1.09 -1.91
N CYS A 92 7.66 -0.33 -1.01
CA CYS A 92 8.32 0.43 0.04
C CYS A 92 9.21 -0.47 0.91
N GLY A 93 10.19 0.15 1.57
CA GLY A 93 11.16 -0.54 2.40
C GLY A 93 10.64 -1.03 3.77
N PRO A 94 11.58 -1.40 4.66
CA PRO A 94 11.25 -1.99 5.96
C PRO A 94 10.31 -1.15 6.82
N ALA A 95 10.42 0.19 6.78
CA ALA A 95 9.58 1.07 7.59
C ALA A 95 8.07 0.83 7.34
N TRP A 96 7.71 0.63 6.07
CA TRP A 96 6.35 0.34 5.68
C TRP A 96 5.94 -1.10 6.04
N HIS A 97 6.79 -2.09 5.70
CA HIS A 97 6.46 -3.51 5.91
C HIS A 97 6.39 -3.90 7.38
N ASP A 98 7.30 -3.39 8.21
CA ASP A 98 7.28 -3.66 9.66
C ASP A 98 6.04 -3.06 10.30
N ALA A 99 5.66 -1.85 9.90
CA ALA A 99 4.43 -1.22 10.37
C ALA A 99 3.17 -1.95 9.88
N MET A 100 3.16 -2.47 8.65
CA MET A 100 2.07 -3.30 8.14
C MET A 100 1.93 -4.59 8.96
N ALA A 101 3.05 -5.25 9.27
CA ALA A 101 3.03 -6.44 10.11
C ALA A 101 2.52 -6.15 11.53
N ALA A 102 2.84 -4.97 12.08
CA ALA A 102 2.31 -4.53 13.38
C ALA A 102 0.79 -4.35 13.32
N GLY A 103 0.26 -3.56 12.38
CA GLY A 103 -1.17 -3.35 12.21
C GLY A 103 -1.94 -4.65 11.93
N TRP A 104 -1.35 -5.55 11.12
CA TRP A 104 -1.88 -6.89 10.92
C TRP A 104 -2.03 -7.64 12.24
N SER A 105 -0.97 -7.69 13.05
CA SER A 105 -0.97 -8.45 14.31
C SER A 105 -1.98 -7.92 15.34
N GLU A 106 -2.31 -6.63 15.27
CA GLU A 106 -3.29 -5.98 16.14
C GLU A 106 -4.74 -6.30 15.74
N ALA A 107 -4.99 -6.52 14.45
CA ALA A 107 -6.35 -6.68 13.91
C ALA A 107 -6.74 -8.12 13.60
N VAL A 108 -5.78 -8.99 13.26
CA VAL A 108 -6.08 -10.37 12.86
C VAL A 108 -6.45 -11.25 14.05
N MET A 109 -7.50 -12.06 13.89
CA MET A 109 -7.84 -13.11 14.89
C MET A 109 -6.86 -14.28 14.83
N PRO A 110 -6.56 -14.92 15.97
CA PRO A 110 -5.59 -16.02 16.04
C PRO A 110 -5.82 -17.15 15.01
N PRO A 111 -7.05 -17.59 14.70
CA PRO A 111 -7.27 -18.61 13.68
C PRO A 111 -6.79 -18.20 12.28
N CYS A 112 -6.92 -16.92 11.94
CA CYS A 112 -6.60 -16.36 10.62
C CYS A 112 -5.17 -15.84 10.52
N ALA A 113 -4.41 -15.78 11.62
CA ALA A 113 -3.07 -15.18 11.67
C ALA A 113 -2.03 -15.91 10.81
N LYS A 114 -2.33 -17.11 10.33
CA LYS A 114 -1.44 -17.90 9.45
C LYS A 114 -1.66 -17.63 7.96
N THR A 115 -2.66 -16.84 7.58
CA THR A 115 -2.93 -16.49 6.19
C THR A 115 -1.69 -15.80 5.59
N PRO A 116 -1.10 -16.36 4.53
CA PRO A 116 0.11 -15.80 3.97
C PRO A 116 -0.16 -14.47 3.26
N ILE A 117 0.74 -13.51 3.47
CA ILE A 117 0.79 -12.25 2.72
C ILE A 117 2.01 -12.34 1.81
N VAL A 118 1.81 -12.28 0.49
CA VAL A 118 2.86 -12.46 -0.51
C VAL A 118 2.91 -11.29 -1.47
N SER A 119 4.08 -11.01 -2.03
CA SER A 119 4.24 -10.00 -3.08
C SER A 119 3.84 -10.56 -4.43
N GLY A 120 3.12 -9.78 -5.23
CA GLY A 120 2.80 -10.14 -6.62
C GLY A 120 4.04 -10.10 -7.52
N ASN A 121 4.16 -11.10 -8.39
CA ASN A 121 5.34 -11.28 -9.26
C ASN A 121 5.31 -10.43 -10.55
N LEU A 122 4.18 -9.82 -10.90
CA LEU A 122 4.01 -9.07 -12.14
C LEU A 122 4.39 -7.57 -12.03
N GLY A 123 4.76 -7.11 -10.83
CA GLY A 123 5.16 -5.72 -10.60
C GLY A 123 4.12 -4.71 -11.11
N GLY A 124 4.59 -3.68 -11.81
CA GLY A 124 3.75 -2.63 -12.38
C GLY A 124 2.88 -3.08 -13.56
N ASP A 125 3.18 -4.20 -14.17
CA ASP A 125 2.45 -4.72 -15.34
C ASP A 125 1.21 -5.54 -14.97
N ALA A 126 1.04 -5.87 -13.68
CA ALA A 126 -0.08 -6.68 -13.19
C ALA A 126 -1.46 -6.21 -13.69
N PRO A 127 -1.82 -4.90 -13.67
CA PRO A 127 -3.11 -4.45 -14.18
C PRO A 127 -3.29 -4.67 -15.68
N LEU A 128 -2.21 -4.48 -16.47
CA LEU A 128 -2.24 -4.65 -17.92
C LEU A 128 -2.40 -6.12 -18.31
N VAL A 129 -1.64 -7.00 -17.64
CA VAL A 129 -1.74 -8.45 -17.84
C VAL A 129 -3.14 -8.94 -17.48
N GLY A 130 -3.68 -8.54 -16.33
CA GLY A 130 -5.01 -8.93 -15.90
C GLY A 130 -6.12 -8.42 -16.83
N ALA A 131 -6.00 -7.18 -17.33
CA ALA A 131 -6.93 -6.65 -18.33
C ALA A 131 -6.89 -7.41 -19.64
N ALA A 132 -5.67 -7.72 -20.15
CA ALA A 132 -5.49 -8.49 -21.37
C ALA A 132 -6.07 -9.91 -21.25
N GLU A 133 -5.80 -10.61 -20.13
CA GLU A 133 -6.38 -11.92 -19.87
C GLU A 133 -7.92 -11.90 -19.83
N ASN A 134 -8.51 -10.89 -19.19
CA ASN A 134 -9.96 -10.78 -19.14
C ASN A 134 -10.58 -10.60 -20.52
N ILE A 135 -9.95 -9.77 -21.39
CA ILE A 135 -10.42 -9.59 -22.77
C ILE A 135 -10.34 -10.90 -23.55
N VAL A 136 -9.20 -11.60 -23.45
CA VAL A 136 -9.01 -12.88 -24.14
C VAL A 136 -10.04 -13.90 -23.66
N LYS A 137 -10.24 -14.07 -22.36
CA LYS A 137 -11.22 -15.01 -21.80
C LYS A 137 -12.65 -14.70 -22.23
N SER A 138 -13.07 -13.41 -22.22
CA SER A 138 -14.42 -13.02 -22.65
C SER A 138 -14.62 -13.21 -24.17
N ALA A 139 -13.61 -12.95 -25.00
CA ALA A 139 -13.69 -13.15 -26.44
C ALA A 139 -13.83 -14.65 -26.85
N TYR A 140 -13.31 -15.58 -26.05
CA TYR A 140 -13.46 -17.01 -26.29
C TYR A 140 -14.81 -17.59 -25.84
N VAL A 141 -15.50 -16.97 -24.90
CA VAL A 141 -16.82 -17.41 -24.42
C VAL A 141 -17.94 -17.05 -25.39
N GLU A 142 -17.76 -16.04 -26.25
CA GLU A 142 -18.76 -15.64 -27.26
C GLU A 142 -18.77 -16.52 -28.53
N PHE A 143 -17.86 -17.49 -28.65
CA PHE A 143 -17.74 -18.37 -29.83
C PHE A 143 -18.09 -19.86 -29.56
N GLU A 144 -18.62 -20.18 -28.36
CA GLU A 144 -19.24 -21.49 -28.05
C GLU A 144 -20.77 -21.40 -28.06
#